data_5bcb75797bce60c3866d9a2476b0bf71
#
_entry.id   5bcb75797bce60c3866d9a2476b0bf71
#
_cell.length_a   1.000
_cell.length_b   1.000
_cell.length_c   1.000
_cell.angle_alpha   90.00
_cell.angle_beta   90.00
_cell.angle_gamma   90.00
#
_symmetry.space_group_name_H-M   'P 1'
#
loop_
_entity.id
_entity.type
_entity.pdbx_description
1 polymer ?
#
loop_
_entity_poly.entity_id
_entity_poly.type
_entity_poly.pdbx_seq_one_letter_code
_entity_poly.pdbx_strand_id
1 'polypeptide(L)'
;SMSLFPEAMSNDIRKRDDTDYRYQFVHIPKNSVYHYFENMDMNDETNMVYLNSYGYDWCNLQADEVKAVGRYEVTIKLPPVPRSGTYELRYRVLANGDRGVVQFYFGDNKNFMQPTGIPVDLTIGCRHQSTGWEDDTEDLDYNAEVDKRMRNNNRMKGAEAIANSGGSARKSSNSHIVRHILLRQHIDANKTYYLRLKSVLDSDRKELYMD
;
A
#
# COMPACT_ATOMS: atom_id res chain seq x y z
N SER A 1 9.91 3.25 6.02
CA SER A 1 8.46 3.17 6.02
C SER A 1 7.95 4.11 7.09
N MET A 2 7.03 4.97 6.74
CA MET A 2 6.35 5.80 7.74
C MET A 2 5.08 5.06 8.11
N SER A 3 4.97 4.68 9.36
CA SER A 3 3.70 4.20 9.91
C SER A 3 2.71 5.36 9.89
N LEU A 4 1.55 5.16 9.29
CA LEU A 4 0.45 6.12 9.32
C LEU A 4 -0.21 6.18 10.72
N PHE A 5 0.11 5.20 11.56
CA PHE A 5 -0.51 5.02 12.87
C PHE A 5 0.55 5.04 13.97
N PRO A 6 0.37 5.86 15.00
CA PRO A 6 1.28 5.93 16.12
C PRO A 6 1.31 4.61 16.91
N GLU A 7 2.47 4.28 17.44
CA GLU A 7 2.72 3.09 18.27
C GLU A 7 1.77 2.98 19.47
N ALA A 8 1.31 4.11 20.00
CA ALA A 8 0.34 4.16 21.11
C ALA A 8 -1.00 3.48 20.77
N MET A 9 -1.49 3.60 19.55
CA MET A 9 -2.73 2.94 19.12
C MET A 9 -2.59 1.43 19.12
N SER A 10 -1.52 0.92 18.59
CA SER A 10 -1.19 -0.49 18.58
C SER A 10 -1.19 -1.07 20.00
N ASN A 11 -0.59 -0.36 20.96
CA ASN A 11 -0.54 -0.79 22.36
C ASN A 11 -1.92 -0.79 23.05
N ASP A 12 -2.77 0.20 22.76
CA ASP A 12 -4.09 0.28 23.38
C ASP A 12 -5.05 -0.80 22.83
N ILE A 13 -4.94 -1.13 21.58
CA ILE A 13 -5.72 -2.20 20.95
C ILE A 13 -5.20 -3.58 21.35
N ARG A 14 -3.91 -3.74 21.52
CA ARG A 14 -3.27 -4.98 22.01
C ARG A 14 -3.64 -5.36 23.44
N LYS A 15 -4.06 -4.41 24.25
CA LYS A 15 -4.45 -4.64 25.65
C LYS A 15 -5.87 -5.19 25.81
N ARG A 16 -6.62 -5.42 24.75
CA ARG A 16 -7.92 -6.08 24.86
C ARG A 16 -7.71 -7.57 25.08
N ASP A 17 -8.22 -8.03 26.22
CA ASP A 17 -8.16 -9.41 26.69
C ASP A 17 -8.98 -10.37 25.83
N ASP A 18 -8.47 -10.73 24.72
CA ASP A 18 -9.02 -11.83 23.98
C ASP A 18 -7.98 -12.90 23.74
N THR A 19 -8.33 -14.11 23.98
CA THR A 19 -7.39 -15.18 24.21
C THR A 19 -6.93 -15.95 23.00
N ASP A 20 -7.36 -15.67 21.81
CA ASP A 20 -6.82 -16.34 20.60
C ASP A 20 -6.40 -15.35 19.50
N TYR A 21 -5.14 -15.03 19.44
CA TYR A 21 -4.56 -13.74 19.13
C TYR A 21 -3.81 -13.62 17.88
N ARG A 22 -3.95 -14.51 16.99
CA ARG A 22 -3.29 -14.43 15.71
C ARG A 22 -3.90 -13.38 14.78
N TYR A 23 -5.19 -13.05 14.99
CA TYR A 23 -5.89 -12.00 14.25
C TYR A 23 -6.90 -11.28 15.14
N GLN A 24 -6.67 -10.00 15.39
CA GLN A 24 -7.70 -9.16 15.99
C GLN A 24 -8.19 -8.16 14.94
N PHE A 25 -9.48 -8.21 14.64
CA PHE A 25 -10.14 -7.22 13.81
C PHE A 25 -10.91 -6.26 14.71
N VAL A 26 -10.50 -5.01 14.72
CA VAL A 26 -11.21 -3.96 15.45
C VAL A 26 -11.72 -2.94 14.44
N HIS A 27 -13.06 -2.80 14.40
CA HIS A 27 -13.65 -1.73 13.62
C HIS A 27 -13.33 -0.38 14.27
N ILE A 28 -12.79 0.52 13.47
CA ILE A 28 -12.47 1.87 13.91
C ILE A 28 -13.70 2.75 13.62
N PRO A 29 -14.36 3.31 14.64
CA PRO A 29 -15.51 4.18 14.42
C PRO A 29 -15.11 5.42 13.63
N LYS A 30 -15.92 5.82 12.64
CA LYS A 30 -15.70 7.01 11.80
C LYS A 30 -15.51 8.31 12.59
N ASN A 31 -16.16 8.40 13.76
CA ASN A 31 -16.11 9.56 14.65
C ASN A 31 -15.15 9.35 15.83
N SER A 32 -14.18 8.42 15.69
CA SER A 32 -13.24 8.25 16.79
C SER A 32 -12.41 9.51 16.92
N VAL A 33 -12.38 10.08 18.12
CA VAL A 33 -11.52 11.23 18.50
C VAL A 33 -10.04 10.87 18.54
N TYR A 34 -9.64 9.74 18.00
CA TYR A 34 -8.26 9.34 17.92
C TYR A 34 -7.56 10.18 16.87
N HIS A 35 -6.51 10.85 17.25
CA HIS A 35 -5.67 11.73 16.43
C HIS A 35 -5.07 11.07 15.16
N TYR A 36 -5.27 9.79 15.01
CA TYR A 36 -4.74 8.96 13.93
C TYR A 36 -5.27 9.32 12.55
N PHE A 37 -6.41 9.98 12.50
CA PHE A 37 -7.04 10.39 11.23
C PHE A 37 -6.86 11.87 10.89
N GLU A 38 -6.04 12.60 11.63
CA GLU A 38 -5.76 14.03 11.33
C GLU A 38 -5.23 14.25 9.91
N ASN A 39 -4.57 13.24 9.36
CA ASN A 39 -3.99 13.29 8.01
C ASN A 39 -4.74 12.44 7.00
N MET A 40 -5.96 12.00 7.34
CA MET A 40 -6.74 11.10 6.51
C MET A 40 -8.21 11.53 6.49
N ASP A 41 -8.74 11.74 5.28
CA ASP A 41 -10.18 11.94 5.04
C ASP A 41 -10.74 10.68 4.37
N MET A 42 -11.98 10.30 4.66
CA MET A 42 -12.64 9.16 4.03
C MET A 42 -14.12 9.44 3.77
N ASN A 43 -14.68 8.77 2.75
CA ASN A 43 -16.11 8.81 2.49
C ASN A 43 -16.91 7.96 3.49
N ASP A 44 -18.24 8.10 3.46
CA ASP A 44 -19.15 7.39 4.37
C ASP A 44 -19.24 5.87 4.11
N GLU A 45 -18.87 5.40 2.93
CA GLU A 45 -18.88 3.99 2.55
C GLU A 45 -17.58 3.25 2.91
N THR A 46 -16.57 3.97 3.40
CA THR A 46 -15.31 3.37 3.86
C THR A 46 -15.46 2.79 5.26
N ASN A 47 -15.24 1.50 5.40
CA ASN A 47 -15.10 0.84 6.68
C ASN A 47 -13.62 0.63 7.00
N MET A 48 -13.14 1.24 8.08
CA MET A 48 -11.77 1.05 8.54
C MET A 48 -11.71 -0.08 9.55
N VAL A 49 -10.73 -0.97 9.36
CA VAL A 49 -10.49 -2.11 10.25
C VAL A 49 -9.01 -2.13 10.61
N TYR A 50 -8.73 -2.18 11.88
CA TYR A 50 -7.38 -2.45 12.39
C TYR A 50 -7.16 -3.95 12.46
N LEU A 51 -6.03 -4.41 11.92
CA LEU A 51 -5.60 -5.80 11.95
C LEU A 51 -4.32 -5.91 12.76
N ASN A 52 -4.37 -6.65 13.85
CA ASN A 52 -3.20 -7.08 14.59
C ASN A 52 -2.93 -8.56 14.29
N SER A 53 -1.75 -8.86 13.79
CA SER A 53 -1.36 -10.23 13.45
C SER A 53 -0.07 -10.64 14.18
N TYR A 54 -0.08 -10.53 15.48
CA TYR A 54 1.05 -10.88 16.34
C TYR A 54 1.51 -12.33 16.10
N GLY A 55 2.78 -12.50 15.72
CA GLY A 55 3.41 -13.81 15.58
C GLY A 55 3.36 -14.43 14.18
N TYR A 56 2.97 -13.70 13.15
CA TYR A 56 3.08 -14.15 11.76
C TYR A 56 4.26 -13.50 11.04
N ASP A 57 5.07 -14.31 10.39
CA ASP A 57 6.27 -13.88 9.65
C ASP A 57 5.97 -12.97 8.46
N TRP A 58 4.73 -12.93 7.98
CA TRP A 58 4.34 -12.10 6.84
C TRP A 58 3.94 -10.68 7.23
N CYS A 59 3.72 -10.39 8.50
CA CYS A 59 3.51 -9.06 9.05
C CYS A 59 4.81 -8.53 9.67
N ASN A 60 5.81 -8.31 8.84
CA ASN A 60 7.18 -8.05 9.28
C ASN A 60 7.44 -6.63 9.81
N LEU A 61 6.48 -5.73 9.69
CA LEU A 61 6.61 -4.36 10.20
C LEU A 61 5.59 -4.16 11.31
N GLN A 62 6.02 -4.34 12.55
CA GLN A 62 5.22 -4.12 13.78
C GLN A 62 3.98 -5.03 13.92
N ALA A 63 3.75 -5.96 13.01
CA ALA A 63 2.62 -6.90 13.00
C ALA A 63 1.22 -6.24 12.95
N ASP A 64 1.14 -4.98 12.59
CA ASP A 64 -0.08 -4.19 12.58
C ASP A 64 -0.36 -3.63 11.20
N GLU A 65 -1.61 -3.71 10.77
CA GLU A 65 -2.07 -3.11 9.51
C GLU A 65 -3.42 -2.45 9.72
N VAL A 66 -3.70 -1.45 8.91
CA VAL A 66 -5.04 -0.91 8.77
C VAL A 66 -5.55 -1.22 7.39
N LYS A 67 -6.80 -1.64 7.29
CA LYS A 67 -7.45 -1.82 6.01
C LYS A 67 -8.71 -0.98 5.87
N ALA A 68 -8.90 -0.42 4.68
CA ALA A 68 -10.16 0.12 4.25
C ALA A 68 -10.94 -0.96 3.50
N VAL A 69 -12.20 -1.14 3.82
CA VAL A 69 -13.07 -2.17 3.25
C VAL A 69 -14.30 -1.54 2.63
N GLY A 70 -14.76 -2.07 1.52
CA GLY A 70 -15.98 -1.67 0.84
C GLY A 70 -15.73 -0.76 -0.37
N ARG A 71 -16.63 0.18 -0.59
CA ARG A 71 -16.52 1.22 -1.64
C ARG A 71 -15.69 2.39 -1.15
N TYR A 72 -14.50 2.08 -0.65
CA TYR A 72 -13.66 3.06 0.00
C TYR A 72 -13.21 4.18 -0.93
N GLU A 73 -13.14 5.37 -0.34
CA GLU A 73 -12.41 6.52 -0.86
C GLU A 73 -11.65 7.14 0.31
N VAL A 74 -10.33 7.03 0.28
CA VAL A 74 -9.44 7.48 1.35
C VAL A 74 -8.49 8.51 0.77
N THR A 75 -8.41 9.68 1.38
CA THR A 75 -7.46 10.74 1.04
C THR A 75 -6.46 10.90 2.17
N ILE A 76 -5.18 10.74 1.86
CA ILE A 76 -4.08 10.81 2.81
C ILE A 76 -3.27 12.07 2.54
N LYS A 77 -3.01 12.86 3.57
CA LYS A 77 -2.01 13.92 3.54
C LYS A 77 -0.63 13.28 3.60
N LEU A 78 0.17 13.51 2.58
CA LEU A 78 1.52 12.97 2.55
C LEU A 78 2.48 13.79 3.42
N PRO A 79 3.51 13.13 3.99
CA PRO A 79 4.56 13.83 4.70
C PRO A 79 5.34 14.74 3.75
N PRO A 80 5.93 15.83 4.26
CA PRO A 80 6.75 16.71 3.44
C PRO A 80 8.00 15.96 2.94
N VAL A 81 8.41 16.25 1.72
CA VAL A 81 9.69 15.77 1.21
C VAL A 81 10.85 16.61 1.80
N PRO A 82 12.03 16.04 2.02
CA PRO A 82 13.15 16.75 2.66
C PRO A 82 13.74 17.88 1.81
N ARG A 83 13.53 17.84 0.51
CA ARG A 83 13.95 18.88 -0.46
C ARG A 83 13.09 18.79 -1.72
N SER A 84 12.95 19.91 -2.42
CA SER A 84 12.29 19.92 -3.73
C SER A 84 13.09 19.13 -4.76
N GLY A 85 12.40 18.41 -5.62
CA GLY A 85 13.04 17.56 -6.63
C GLY A 85 12.06 16.62 -7.32
N THR A 86 12.57 15.81 -8.23
CA THR A 86 11.78 14.80 -8.92
C THR A 86 11.67 13.54 -8.06
N TYR A 87 10.45 13.17 -7.72
CA TYR A 87 10.12 11.99 -6.92
C TYR A 87 9.28 11.02 -7.74
N GLU A 88 9.40 9.76 -7.36
CA GLU A 88 8.58 8.67 -7.87
C GLU A 88 7.72 8.14 -6.72
N LEU A 89 6.40 8.27 -6.86
CA LEU A 89 5.45 7.72 -5.90
C LEU A 89 5.19 6.26 -6.23
N ARG A 90 5.40 5.40 -5.25
CA ARG A 90 5.24 3.95 -5.39
C ARG A 90 4.26 3.41 -4.36
N TYR A 91 3.44 2.49 -4.78
CA TYR A 91 2.56 1.72 -3.91
C TYR A 91 2.96 0.24 -3.94
N ARG A 92 3.21 -0.33 -2.78
CA ARG A 92 3.54 -1.74 -2.62
C ARG A 92 2.32 -2.46 -2.08
N VAL A 93 2.00 -3.60 -2.65
CA VAL A 93 0.87 -4.41 -2.20
C VAL A 93 1.16 -5.89 -2.43
N LEU A 94 0.63 -6.71 -1.52
CA LEU A 94 0.45 -8.15 -1.76
C LEU A 94 -0.80 -8.31 -2.61
N ALA A 95 -0.63 -8.72 -3.86
CA ALA A 95 -1.75 -8.91 -4.78
C ALA A 95 -2.55 -10.16 -4.42
N ASN A 96 -3.86 -10.03 -4.35
CA ASN A 96 -4.80 -11.14 -4.25
C ASN A 96 -6.19 -10.72 -4.72
N GLY A 97 -7.12 -11.68 -4.85
CA GLY A 97 -8.47 -11.46 -5.38
C GLY A 97 -9.32 -10.46 -4.59
N ASP A 98 -9.00 -10.22 -3.32
CA ASP A 98 -9.77 -9.33 -2.45
C ASP A 98 -9.37 -7.85 -2.59
N ARG A 99 -8.22 -7.54 -3.22
CA ARG A 99 -7.71 -6.17 -3.35
C ARG A 99 -8.52 -5.31 -4.31
N GLY A 100 -9.01 -5.87 -5.40
CA GLY A 100 -9.80 -5.14 -6.40
C GLY A 100 -8.99 -4.19 -7.26
N VAL A 101 -9.68 -3.18 -7.82
CA VAL A 101 -9.12 -2.17 -8.72
C VAL A 101 -9.22 -0.80 -8.07
N VAL A 102 -8.13 -0.05 -8.08
CA VAL A 102 -8.01 1.23 -7.37
C VAL A 102 -7.60 2.34 -8.32
N GLN A 103 -8.34 3.42 -8.31
CA GLN A 103 -7.93 4.68 -8.93
C GLN A 103 -7.14 5.50 -7.89
N PHE A 104 -5.94 5.88 -8.26
CA PHE A 104 -5.12 6.80 -7.48
C PHE A 104 -5.22 8.21 -8.05
N TYR A 105 -5.26 9.22 -7.15
CA TYR A 105 -5.22 10.63 -7.48
C TYR A 105 -4.14 11.29 -6.64
N PHE A 106 -3.50 12.31 -7.21
CA PHE A 106 -2.45 13.04 -6.54
C PHE A 106 -2.55 14.55 -6.82
N GLY A 107 -2.18 15.38 -5.85
CA GLY A 107 -2.18 16.84 -6.01
C GLY A 107 -1.80 17.58 -4.73
N ASP A 108 -1.59 18.89 -4.87
CA ASP A 108 -1.32 19.82 -3.76
C ASP A 108 -2.61 20.48 -3.19
N ASN A 109 -3.75 20.11 -3.74
CA ASN A 109 -5.06 20.53 -3.25
C ASN A 109 -5.98 19.31 -3.18
N LYS A 110 -6.45 18.96 -1.97
CA LYS A 110 -7.29 17.77 -1.75
C LYS A 110 -8.62 17.77 -2.49
N ASN A 111 -9.11 18.95 -2.91
CA ASN A 111 -10.36 19.09 -3.66
C ASN A 111 -10.16 19.02 -5.19
N PHE A 112 -8.93 19.15 -5.67
CA PHE A 112 -8.59 19.21 -7.10
C PHE A 112 -7.36 18.35 -7.40
N MET A 113 -7.47 17.05 -7.12
CA MET A 113 -6.42 16.09 -7.45
C MET A 113 -6.60 15.53 -8.85
N GLN A 114 -5.49 15.22 -9.51
CA GLN A 114 -5.47 14.58 -10.82
C GLN A 114 -5.28 13.06 -10.69
N PRO A 115 -5.92 12.25 -11.54
CA PRO A 115 -5.62 10.83 -11.58
C PRO A 115 -4.15 10.61 -11.95
N THR A 116 -3.48 9.66 -11.31
CA THR A 116 -2.07 9.35 -11.59
C THR A 116 -1.88 8.56 -12.88
N GLY A 117 -2.96 8.05 -13.44
CA GLY A 117 -3.02 7.23 -14.65
C GLY A 117 -4.33 6.44 -14.67
N ILE A 118 -4.34 5.34 -15.40
CA ILE A 118 -5.46 4.40 -15.38
C ILE A 118 -5.58 3.69 -14.02
N PRO A 119 -6.77 3.20 -13.65
CA PRO A 119 -6.94 2.41 -12.44
C PRO A 119 -5.98 1.22 -12.38
N VAL A 120 -5.46 0.94 -11.19
CA VAL A 120 -4.52 -0.15 -10.96
C VAL A 120 -5.27 -1.38 -10.46
N ASP A 121 -5.12 -2.48 -11.18
CA ASP A 121 -5.63 -3.78 -10.73
C ASP A 121 -4.66 -4.40 -9.71
N LEU A 122 -5.07 -4.41 -8.45
CA LEU A 122 -4.29 -4.95 -7.33
C LEU A 122 -4.50 -6.45 -7.13
N THR A 123 -5.31 -7.10 -7.96
CA THR A 123 -5.45 -8.55 -7.97
C THR A 123 -4.34 -9.24 -8.77
N ILE A 124 -3.65 -8.48 -9.62
CA ILE A 124 -2.59 -8.99 -10.49
C ILE A 124 -1.31 -9.20 -9.68
N GLY A 125 -0.96 -10.47 -9.47
CA GLY A 125 0.29 -10.87 -8.82
C GLY A 125 1.52 -10.69 -9.72
N CYS A 126 2.71 -10.78 -9.12
CA CYS A 126 3.98 -10.53 -9.80
C CYS A 126 4.21 -11.44 -11.02
N ARG A 127 3.70 -12.66 -11.01
CA ARG A 127 3.87 -13.64 -12.09
C ARG A 127 2.90 -13.51 -13.26
N HIS A 128 1.95 -12.60 -13.17
CA HIS A 128 1.07 -12.36 -14.30
C HIS A 128 1.89 -11.79 -15.46
N GLN A 129 1.67 -12.31 -16.66
CA GLN A 129 2.42 -11.93 -17.86
C GLN A 129 2.50 -10.41 -18.10
N SER A 130 1.44 -9.67 -17.71
CA SER A 130 1.39 -8.21 -17.88
C SER A 130 2.39 -7.45 -17.00
N THR A 131 3.00 -8.09 -15.99
CA THR A 131 4.01 -7.45 -15.13
C THR A 131 5.39 -7.43 -15.77
N GLY A 132 5.67 -8.37 -16.65
CA GLY A 132 6.99 -8.61 -17.22
C GLY A 132 7.99 -9.23 -16.24
N TRP A 133 7.50 -9.80 -15.12
CA TRP A 133 8.34 -10.43 -14.11
C TRP A 133 9.03 -11.69 -14.64
N GLU A 134 10.31 -11.77 -14.37
CA GLU A 134 11.11 -13.00 -14.39
C GLU A 134 12.04 -13.02 -13.17
N ASP A 135 12.33 -14.20 -12.63
CA ASP A 135 13.21 -14.34 -11.48
C ASP A 135 14.63 -13.87 -11.81
N ASP A 136 15.32 -13.27 -10.84
CA ASP A 136 16.73 -12.90 -11.04
C ASP A 136 17.60 -14.13 -11.23
N THR A 137 18.51 -14.04 -12.19
CA THR A 137 19.53 -15.02 -12.53
C THR A 137 20.92 -14.52 -12.12
N GLU A 138 21.96 -15.29 -12.41
CA GLU A 138 23.36 -14.85 -12.26
C GLU A 138 23.78 -13.83 -13.33
N ASP A 139 23.00 -13.68 -14.41
CA ASP A 139 23.24 -12.68 -15.45
C ASP A 139 22.65 -11.34 -15.05
N LEU A 140 23.51 -10.40 -14.64
CA LEU A 140 23.12 -9.07 -14.19
C LEU A 140 22.55 -8.20 -15.30
N ASP A 141 23.03 -8.35 -16.53
CA ASP A 141 22.54 -7.59 -17.68
C ASP A 141 21.12 -8.03 -18.04
N TYR A 142 20.87 -9.34 -18.01
CA TYR A 142 19.53 -9.88 -18.18
C TYR A 142 18.57 -9.39 -17.09
N ASN A 143 18.98 -9.42 -15.82
CA ASN A 143 18.17 -8.91 -14.72
C ASN A 143 17.82 -7.43 -14.88
N ALA A 144 18.78 -6.61 -15.37
CA ALA A 144 18.54 -5.20 -15.65
C ALA A 144 17.52 -4.99 -16.78
N GLU A 145 17.53 -5.81 -17.81
CA GLU A 145 16.54 -5.74 -18.91
C GLU A 145 15.14 -6.17 -18.41
N VAL A 146 15.04 -7.15 -17.52
CA VAL A 146 13.79 -7.52 -16.86
C VAL A 146 13.24 -6.36 -16.02
N ASP A 147 14.09 -5.75 -15.19
CA ASP A 147 13.70 -4.59 -14.38
C ASP A 147 13.23 -3.41 -15.24
N LYS A 148 13.89 -3.14 -16.35
CA LYS A 148 13.51 -2.09 -17.31
C LYS A 148 12.16 -2.39 -17.96
N ARG A 149 11.93 -3.63 -18.40
CA ARG A 149 10.66 -4.08 -18.97
C ARG A 149 9.51 -3.93 -17.96
N MET A 150 9.73 -4.32 -16.70
CA MET A 150 8.76 -4.13 -15.63
C MET A 150 8.46 -2.65 -15.40
N ARG A 151 9.48 -1.79 -15.38
CA ARG A 151 9.30 -0.34 -15.21
C ARG A 151 8.49 0.28 -16.35
N ASN A 152 8.66 -0.19 -17.58
CA ASN A 152 7.85 0.25 -18.71
C ASN A 152 6.36 -0.11 -18.53
N ASN A 153 6.06 -1.12 -17.73
CA ASN A 153 4.72 -1.52 -17.33
C ASN A 153 4.27 -0.92 -15.99
N ASN A 154 4.97 0.12 -15.49
CA ASN A 154 4.73 0.72 -14.19
C ASN A 154 4.79 -0.28 -13.02
N ARG A 155 5.68 -1.27 -13.11
CA ARG A 155 5.88 -2.31 -12.10
C ARG A 155 7.35 -2.39 -11.69
N MET A 156 7.58 -2.90 -10.50
CA MET A 156 8.93 -3.17 -9.97
C MET A 156 8.92 -4.40 -9.10
N LYS A 157 10.02 -5.12 -9.09
CA LYS A 157 10.29 -6.16 -8.08
C LYS A 157 10.42 -5.55 -6.69
N GLY A 158 10.21 -6.36 -5.65
CA GLY A 158 10.53 -6.00 -4.27
C GLY A 158 12.02 -5.66 -4.10
N ALA A 159 12.39 -5.05 -2.98
CA ALA A 159 13.81 -4.88 -2.65
C ALA A 159 14.42 -6.25 -2.27
N GLU A 160 15.70 -6.45 -2.60
CA GLU A 160 16.40 -7.71 -2.30
C GLU A 160 16.46 -8.03 -0.80
N ALA A 161 16.57 -7.00 0.02
CA ALA A 161 16.58 -7.14 1.49
C ALA A 161 15.23 -7.56 2.11
N ILE A 162 14.15 -7.55 1.33
CA ILE A 162 12.85 -8.01 1.82
C ILE A 162 12.77 -9.52 1.60
N ALA A 163 13.04 -10.26 2.68
CA ALA A 163 12.79 -11.69 2.71
C ALA A 163 11.28 -11.95 2.81
N ASN A 164 10.80 -12.84 1.97
CA ASN A 164 9.53 -13.52 2.17
C ASN A 164 9.81 -14.91 2.71
N SER A 165 8.79 -15.57 3.23
CA SER A 165 8.85 -16.97 3.72
C SER A 165 9.42 -17.99 2.74
N GLY A 166 9.81 -17.61 1.55
CA GLY A 166 10.43 -18.44 0.51
C GLY A 166 11.71 -17.90 -0.11
N GLY A 167 12.31 -16.84 0.45
CA GLY A 167 13.56 -16.25 -0.06
C GLY A 167 13.47 -14.79 -0.45
N SER A 168 14.44 -14.32 -1.24
CA SER A 168 14.51 -12.93 -1.72
C SER A 168 13.26 -12.54 -2.54
N ALA A 169 12.73 -11.35 -2.32
CA ALA A 169 11.61 -10.79 -3.10
C ALA A 169 11.93 -10.61 -4.60
N ARG A 170 13.16 -10.84 -5.02
CA ARG A 170 13.59 -10.81 -6.42
C ARG A 170 13.72 -12.20 -7.06
N LYS A 171 13.95 -13.24 -6.24
CA LYS A 171 14.20 -14.62 -6.69
C LYS A 171 13.04 -15.57 -6.36
N SER A 172 12.12 -15.16 -5.49
CA SER A 172 11.06 -16.05 -5.04
C SER A 172 9.78 -15.88 -5.85
N SER A 173 9.42 -16.96 -6.46
CA SER A 173 8.15 -17.13 -7.16
C SER A 173 6.91 -17.09 -6.28
N ASN A 174 7.06 -17.20 -4.99
CA ASN A 174 5.95 -17.22 -4.03
C ASN A 174 5.58 -15.81 -3.56
N SER A 175 6.37 -14.80 -3.94
CA SER A 175 6.03 -13.42 -3.62
C SER A 175 4.99 -12.89 -4.60
N HIS A 176 3.77 -12.72 -4.13
CA HIS A 176 2.74 -11.98 -4.85
C HIS A 176 2.89 -10.45 -4.68
N ILE A 177 4.00 -10.00 -4.08
CA ILE A 177 4.24 -8.58 -3.81
C ILE A 177 4.71 -7.88 -5.07
N VAL A 178 3.93 -6.87 -5.49
CA VAL A 178 4.26 -6.00 -6.62
C VAL A 178 4.39 -4.57 -6.11
N ARG A 179 5.40 -3.85 -6.58
CA ARG A 179 5.45 -2.40 -6.47
C ARG A 179 4.87 -1.77 -7.72
N HIS A 180 3.89 -0.91 -7.54
CA HIS A 180 3.29 -0.11 -8.60
C HIS A 180 3.93 1.28 -8.60
N ILE A 181 4.36 1.74 -9.76
CA ILE A 181 4.80 3.12 -9.96
C ILE A 181 3.54 3.92 -10.33
N LEU A 182 3.11 4.80 -9.43
CA LEU A 182 1.88 5.56 -9.60
C LEU A 182 2.10 6.81 -10.45
N LEU A 183 3.19 7.53 -10.18
CA LEU A 183 3.58 8.72 -10.92
C LEU A 183 5.06 9.05 -10.68
N ARG A 184 5.60 9.90 -11.56
CA ARG A 184 6.90 10.55 -11.40
C ARG A 184 6.78 12.02 -11.76
N GLN A 185 6.99 12.90 -10.78
CA GLN A 185 6.90 14.34 -11.00
C GLN A 185 7.78 15.15 -10.04
N HIS A 186 7.90 16.45 -10.32
CA HIS A 186 8.54 17.39 -9.41
C HIS A 186 7.64 17.65 -8.19
N ILE A 187 8.20 17.54 -6.99
CA ILE A 187 7.57 17.81 -5.70
C ILE A 187 8.30 19.00 -5.06
N ASP A 188 7.55 20.02 -4.68
CA ASP A 188 8.06 21.18 -3.95
C ASP A 188 8.00 20.90 -2.43
N ALA A 189 9.15 21.01 -1.75
CA ALA A 189 9.23 20.76 -0.30
C ALA A 189 8.41 21.75 0.55
N ASN A 190 8.03 22.90 -0.02
CA ASN A 190 7.22 23.92 0.67
C ASN A 190 5.72 23.71 0.50
N LYS A 191 5.30 22.70 -0.26
CA LYS A 191 3.90 22.38 -0.50
C LYS A 191 3.45 21.13 0.24
N THR A 192 2.17 21.10 0.58
CA THR A 192 1.51 19.88 1.06
C THR A 192 0.92 19.13 -0.12
N TYR A 193 1.09 17.81 -0.12
CA TYR A 193 0.54 16.94 -1.15
C TYR A 193 -0.39 15.90 -0.55
N TYR A 194 -1.32 15.44 -1.37
CA TYR A 194 -2.34 14.47 -1.00
C TYR A 194 -2.34 13.31 -2.00
N LEU A 195 -2.58 12.13 -1.48
CA LEU A 195 -2.86 10.92 -2.26
C LEU A 195 -4.27 10.45 -1.93
N ARG A 196 -5.09 10.26 -2.96
CA ARG A 196 -6.41 9.63 -2.81
C ARG A 196 -6.40 8.26 -3.45
N LEU A 197 -6.97 7.30 -2.74
CA LEU A 197 -7.16 5.93 -3.17
C LEU A 197 -8.67 5.67 -3.19
N LYS A 198 -9.19 5.31 -4.36
CA LYS A 198 -10.62 5.11 -4.56
C LYS A 198 -10.88 3.76 -5.20
N SER A 199 -11.72 2.93 -4.56
CA SER A 199 -12.22 1.71 -5.19
C SER A 199 -13.07 2.07 -6.40
N VAL A 200 -12.79 1.44 -7.54
CA VAL A 200 -13.59 1.62 -8.77
C VAL A 200 -14.56 0.47 -9.02
N LEU A 201 -14.53 -0.55 -8.17
CA LEU A 201 -15.46 -1.67 -8.23
C LEU A 201 -16.63 -1.43 -7.27
N ASP A 202 -17.81 -1.71 -7.75
CA ASP A 202 -19.04 -1.71 -6.94
C ASP A 202 -19.12 -2.99 -6.09
N SER A 203 -18.35 -3.02 -5.01
CA SER A 203 -18.22 -4.17 -4.13
C SER A 203 -17.96 -3.77 -2.70
N ASP A 204 -18.75 -4.31 -1.77
CA ASP A 204 -18.60 -4.09 -0.32
C ASP A 204 -17.48 -4.92 0.30
N ARG A 205 -16.81 -5.76 -0.48
CA ARG A 205 -15.83 -6.74 0.02
C ARG A 205 -14.39 -6.46 -0.38
N LYS A 206 -14.13 -5.40 -1.14
CA LYS A 206 -12.76 -5.09 -1.56
C LYS A 206 -11.99 -4.42 -0.44
N GLU A 207 -10.72 -4.76 -0.34
CA GLU A 207 -9.84 -4.41 0.76
C GLU A 207 -8.60 -3.66 0.26
N LEU A 208 -8.28 -2.55 0.89
CA LEU A 208 -7.05 -1.79 0.70
C LEU A 208 -6.27 -1.81 2.01
N TYR A 209 -5.05 -2.31 1.99
CA TYR A 209 -4.17 -2.36 3.15
C TYR A 209 -3.21 -1.17 3.15
N MET A 210 -2.98 -0.64 4.34
CA MET A 210 -2.14 0.54 4.58
C MET A 210 -1.29 0.32 5.83
N ASP A 211 0.03 0.59 5.72
CA ASP A 211 1.01 0.60 6.81
C ASP A 211 1.42 2.03 7.17
#